data_6eb79ad622cdd4ed1e08aba970963d2e
#
_entry.id   6eb79ad622cdd4ed1e08aba970963d2e
#
_cell.length_a   1.000
_cell.length_b   1.000
_cell.length_c   1.000
_cell.angle_alpha   90.00
_cell.angle_beta   90.00
_cell.angle_gamma   90.00
#
_symmetry.space_group_name_H-M   'P 1'
#
loop_
_entity.id
_entity.type
_entity.pdbx_description
1 polymer ?
#
loop_
_entity_poly.entity_id
_entity_poly.type
_entity_poly.pdbx_seq_one_letter_code
_entity_poly.pdbx_strand_id
1 'polypeptide(L)'
;MTQAKITITRTRRGLGFPDTQRYVKRAAAAALKAEGVTVPCELDVTLTDDAVIHTINREQRGVDRATDVLSFPMNELTPGAFDPDACEWDYETDRAMLGDMVISMERCAEQAETYGHSFAHEVSYLTVHSVLHLRGYDHVDEGEDKRRMRAREKEIMRLLDV
;
A
#
# COMPACT_ATOMS: atom_id res chain seq x y z
N MET A 1 0.30 17.13 11.96
CA MET A 1 1.26 17.33 10.86
C MET A 1 1.67 15.99 10.28
N THR A 2 1.47 15.82 8.99
CA THR A 2 1.80 14.56 8.32
C THR A 2 3.29 14.51 8.02
N GLN A 3 3.97 13.50 8.54
CA GLN A 3 5.39 13.29 8.25
C GLN A 3 5.61 12.43 7.00
N ALA A 4 4.55 11.90 6.46
CA ALA A 4 4.61 11.05 5.28
C ALA A 4 4.36 11.85 4.00
N LYS A 5 5.28 11.71 3.04
CA LYS A 5 5.10 12.22 1.69
C LYS A 5 4.64 11.07 0.82
N ILE A 6 3.41 11.12 0.37
CA ILE A 6 2.80 10.09 -0.45
C ILE A 6 2.57 10.68 -1.84
N THR A 7 3.37 10.23 -2.79
CA THR A 7 3.30 10.71 -4.17
C THR A 7 2.42 9.74 -4.97
N ILE A 8 1.35 10.26 -5.55
CA ILE A 8 0.38 9.45 -6.29
C ILE A 8 0.39 9.85 -7.75
N THR A 9 0.59 8.85 -8.61
CA THR A 9 0.63 9.03 -10.06
C THR A 9 -0.43 8.13 -10.69
N ARG A 10 -1.19 8.68 -11.64
CA ARG A 10 -2.10 7.91 -12.50
C ARG A 10 -1.41 7.64 -13.83
N THR A 11 -1.45 6.39 -14.31
CA THR A 11 -0.77 6.02 -15.56
C THR A 11 -1.46 6.57 -16.81
N ARG A 12 -2.75 6.90 -16.69
CA ARG A 12 -3.52 7.50 -17.78
C ARG A 12 -4.74 8.24 -17.25
N ARG A 13 -5.34 9.05 -18.11
CA ARG A 13 -6.65 9.64 -17.86
C ARG A 13 -7.73 8.57 -18.03
N GLY A 14 -8.88 8.78 -17.44
CA GLY A 14 -10.03 7.88 -17.63
C GLY A 14 -10.04 6.65 -16.76
N LEU A 15 -9.17 6.55 -15.74
CA LEU A 15 -9.24 5.47 -14.74
C LEU A 15 -10.49 5.57 -13.86
N GLY A 16 -11.13 6.73 -13.81
CA GLY A 16 -12.28 6.95 -12.95
C GLY A 16 -11.91 7.19 -11.49
N PHE A 17 -12.93 7.25 -10.64
CA PHE A 17 -12.78 7.39 -9.18
C PHE A 17 -11.87 8.54 -8.77
N PRO A 18 -12.29 9.79 -9.01
CA PRO A 18 -11.43 10.97 -8.80
C PRO A 18 -10.99 11.17 -7.34
N ASP A 19 -11.74 10.65 -6.38
CA ASP A 19 -11.43 10.79 -4.95
C ASP A 19 -10.41 9.77 -4.43
N THR A 20 -9.92 8.87 -5.26
CA THR A 20 -9.02 7.79 -4.86
C THR A 20 -7.78 8.29 -4.12
N GLN A 21 -7.18 9.37 -4.61
CA GLN A 21 -5.99 9.95 -4.00
C GLN A 21 -6.20 10.30 -2.53
N ARG A 22 -7.35 10.86 -2.20
CA ARG A 22 -7.69 11.21 -0.82
C ARG A 22 -7.76 9.97 0.07
N TYR A 23 -8.41 8.91 -0.38
CA TYR A 23 -8.53 7.66 0.38
C TYR A 23 -7.17 6.99 0.56
N VAL A 24 -6.36 6.95 -0.48
CA VAL A 24 -5.02 6.35 -0.42
C VAL A 24 -4.14 7.09 0.59
N LYS A 25 -4.11 8.42 0.51
CA LYS A 25 -3.30 9.23 1.45
C LYS A 25 -3.74 9.02 2.90
N ARG A 26 -5.03 9.02 3.14
CA ARG A 26 -5.59 8.83 4.48
C ARG A 26 -5.27 7.46 5.04
N ALA A 27 -5.47 6.41 4.24
CA ALA A 27 -5.21 5.04 4.63
C ALA A 27 -3.72 4.80 4.89
N ALA A 28 -2.85 5.29 4.01
CA ALA A 28 -1.40 5.16 4.18
C ALA A 28 -0.91 5.89 5.43
N ALA A 29 -1.38 7.10 5.67
CA ALA A 29 -1.01 7.87 6.86
C ALA A 29 -1.43 7.16 8.14
N ALA A 30 -2.65 6.60 8.18
CA ALA A 30 -3.14 5.86 9.34
C ALA A 30 -2.32 4.59 9.60
N ALA A 31 -2.00 3.85 8.54
CA ALA A 31 -1.20 2.64 8.65
C ALA A 31 0.22 2.93 9.13
N LEU A 32 0.87 3.95 8.58
CA LEU A 32 2.21 4.35 9.00
C LEU A 32 2.25 4.77 10.46
N LYS A 33 1.27 5.56 10.89
CA LYS A 33 1.17 5.99 12.28
C LYS A 33 0.95 4.79 13.22
N ALA A 34 0.04 3.90 12.87
CA ALA A 34 -0.26 2.70 13.67
C ALA A 34 0.96 1.79 13.78
N GLU A 35 1.81 1.77 12.74
CA GLU A 35 3.02 0.95 12.70
C GLU A 35 4.26 1.62 13.27
N GLY A 36 4.10 2.74 13.95
CA GLY A 36 5.19 3.39 14.68
C GLY A 36 6.22 4.10 13.79
N VAL A 37 5.86 4.44 12.57
CA VAL A 37 6.74 5.22 11.70
C VAL A 37 6.68 6.68 12.15
N THR A 38 7.67 7.08 12.95
CA THR A 38 7.70 8.39 13.61
C THR A 38 8.63 9.39 12.95
N VAL A 39 9.41 8.94 11.97
CA VAL A 39 10.32 9.81 11.22
C VAL A 39 9.68 10.26 9.92
N PRO A 40 10.12 11.38 9.34
CA PRO A 40 9.69 11.74 8.00
C PRO A 40 9.99 10.60 7.01
N CYS A 41 9.00 10.24 6.21
CA CYS A 41 9.11 9.13 5.27
C CYS A 41 8.42 9.45 3.96
N GLU A 42 8.71 8.65 2.94
CA GLU A 42 8.06 8.78 1.64
C GLU A 42 7.78 7.42 1.01
N LEU A 43 6.72 7.38 0.23
CA LEU A 43 6.39 6.24 -0.61
C LEU A 43 5.67 6.73 -1.88
N ASP A 44 5.79 5.94 -2.93
CA ASP A 44 5.17 6.24 -4.21
C ASP A 44 4.04 5.26 -4.50
N VAL A 45 2.93 5.79 -4.96
CA VAL A 45 1.74 5.01 -5.32
C VAL A 45 1.40 5.26 -6.78
N THR A 46 1.30 4.19 -7.54
CA THR A 46 0.86 4.24 -8.94
C THR A 46 -0.55 3.66 -9.04
N LEU A 47 -1.48 4.46 -9.54
CA LEU A 47 -2.84 4.02 -9.84
C LEU A 47 -2.92 3.70 -11.31
N THR A 48 -3.38 2.49 -11.65
CA THR A 48 -3.34 2.00 -13.01
C THR A 48 -4.51 1.04 -13.31
N ASP A 49 -4.42 0.33 -14.42
CA ASP A 49 -5.40 -0.66 -14.87
C ASP A 49 -4.81 -2.08 -14.86
N ASP A 50 -5.64 -3.05 -15.18
CA ASP A 50 -5.24 -4.46 -15.20
C ASP A 50 -4.14 -4.74 -16.21
N ALA A 51 -4.17 -4.11 -17.36
CA ALA A 51 -3.17 -4.35 -18.42
C ALA A 51 -1.77 -3.94 -17.97
N VAL A 52 -1.64 -2.76 -17.36
CA VAL A 52 -0.35 -2.25 -16.89
C VAL A 52 0.16 -3.05 -15.70
N ILE A 53 -0.70 -3.33 -14.71
CA ILE A 53 -0.25 -4.09 -13.52
C ILE A 53 0.13 -5.52 -13.89
N HIS A 54 -0.54 -6.11 -14.90
CA HIS A 54 -0.17 -7.41 -15.44
C HIS A 54 1.28 -7.38 -15.97
N THR A 55 1.61 -6.36 -16.77
CA THR A 55 2.96 -6.20 -17.32
C THR A 55 4.00 -6.04 -16.21
N ILE A 56 3.71 -5.21 -15.20
CA ILE A 56 4.62 -5.00 -14.07
C ILE A 56 4.82 -6.30 -13.29
N ASN A 57 3.76 -7.04 -13.02
CA ASN A 57 3.82 -8.30 -12.29
C ASN A 57 4.66 -9.34 -13.02
N ARG A 58 4.48 -9.42 -14.34
CA ARG A 58 5.26 -10.33 -15.19
C ARG A 58 6.75 -9.95 -15.21
N GLU A 59 7.06 -8.67 -15.42
CA GLU A 59 8.44 -8.20 -15.56
C GLU A 59 9.19 -8.16 -14.22
N GLN A 60 8.53 -7.79 -13.15
CA GLN A 60 9.19 -7.60 -11.85
C GLN A 60 9.14 -8.84 -10.95
N ARG A 61 8.15 -9.69 -11.10
CA ARG A 61 7.94 -10.85 -10.22
C ARG A 61 7.91 -12.18 -10.97
N GLY A 62 7.88 -12.16 -12.29
CA GLY A 62 7.76 -13.37 -13.09
C GLY A 62 6.38 -14.02 -13.03
N VAL A 63 5.36 -13.29 -12.60
CA VAL A 63 3.98 -13.78 -12.49
C VAL A 63 3.16 -13.19 -13.64
N ASP A 64 2.78 -14.04 -14.58
CA ASP A 64 2.11 -13.62 -15.81
C ASP A 64 0.59 -13.50 -15.62
N ARG A 65 0.17 -12.54 -14.80
CA ARG A 65 -1.25 -12.24 -14.57
C ARG A 65 -1.42 -10.86 -13.94
N ALA A 66 -2.62 -10.29 -14.06
CA ALA A 66 -3.00 -9.09 -13.34
C ALA A 66 -3.26 -9.44 -11.86
N THR A 67 -3.19 -8.43 -11.02
CA THR A 67 -3.49 -8.54 -9.59
C THR A 67 -4.11 -7.21 -9.11
N ASP A 68 -4.51 -7.15 -7.86
CA ASP A 68 -5.12 -5.95 -7.27
C ASP A 68 -4.07 -4.91 -6.86
N VAL A 69 -3.05 -5.33 -6.14
CA VAL A 69 -1.99 -4.45 -5.64
C VAL A 69 -0.66 -5.16 -5.65
N LEU A 70 0.39 -4.41 -5.97
CA LEU A 70 1.77 -4.86 -5.87
C LEU A 70 2.51 -3.95 -4.89
N SER A 71 3.35 -4.55 -4.06
CA SER A 71 4.16 -3.85 -3.07
C SER A 71 5.63 -4.15 -3.32
N PHE A 72 6.45 -3.10 -3.40
CA PHE A 72 7.88 -3.22 -3.63
C PHE A 72 8.62 -2.55 -2.46
N PRO A 73 8.86 -3.28 -1.35
CA PRO A 73 9.58 -2.75 -0.21
C PRO A 73 11.01 -2.37 -0.60
N MET A 74 11.46 -1.21 -0.12
CA MET A 74 12.83 -0.76 -0.33
C MET A 74 13.77 -1.27 0.76
N ASN A 75 13.22 -1.69 1.89
CA ASN A 75 13.98 -2.05 3.08
C ASN A 75 13.58 -3.43 3.60
N GLU A 76 14.47 -4.03 4.39
CA GLU A 76 14.14 -5.22 5.17
C GLU A 76 13.82 -4.77 6.60
N LEU A 77 12.54 -4.71 6.94
CA LEU A 77 12.07 -4.24 8.23
C LEU A 77 11.41 -5.39 9.00
N THR A 78 11.36 -5.24 10.32
CA THR A 78 10.74 -6.22 11.20
C THR A 78 9.34 -5.73 11.61
N PRO A 79 8.30 -6.56 11.48
CA PRO A 79 6.97 -6.20 11.96
C PRO A 79 6.98 -5.89 13.46
N GLY A 80 6.30 -4.79 13.82
CA GLY A 80 6.18 -4.38 15.22
C GLY A 80 7.40 -3.66 15.80
N ALA A 81 8.50 -3.55 15.04
CA ALA A 81 9.72 -2.89 15.50
C ALA A 81 10.31 -2.07 14.36
N PHE A 82 9.83 -0.84 14.22
CA PHE A 82 10.33 0.06 13.18
C PHE A 82 11.70 0.63 13.57
N ASP A 83 12.68 0.43 12.70
CA ASP A 83 14.03 0.94 12.86
C ASP A 83 14.36 1.91 11.71
N PRO A 84 14.41 3.23 11.97
CA PRO A 84 14.77 4.20 10.93
C PRO A 84 16.16 3.97 10.32
N ASP A 85 17.10 3.43 11.11
CA ASP A 85 18.46 3.18 10.65
C ASP A 85 18.52 2.02 9.64
N ALA A 86 17.50 1.18 9.57
CA ALA A 86 17.38 0.11 8.59
C ALA A 86 16.81 0.58 7.25
N CYS A 87 16.44 1.85 7.14
CA CYS A 87 15.81 2.40 5.94
C CYS A 87 16.83 3.08 5.03
N GLU A 88 16.61 2.93 3.71
CA GLU A 88 17.23 3.80 2.73
C GLU A 88 16.73 5.23 2.96
N TRP A 89 17.62 6.21 2.77
CA TRP A 89 17.30 7.60 3.06
C TRP A 89 17.44 8.46 1.82
N ASP A 90 16.44 9.29 1.57
CA ASP A 90 16.49 10.28 0.51
C ASP A 90 17.03 11.58 1.08
N TYR A 91 18.27 11.92 0.74
CA TYR A 91 18.93 13.10 1.28
C TYR A 91 18.44 14.42 0.66
N GLU A 92 17.74 14.34 -0.47
CA GLU A 92 17.13 15.53 -1.07
C GLU A 92 15.87 15.96 -0.32
N THR A 93 15.05 14.99 0.08
CA THR A 93 13.80 15.26 0.81
C THR A 93 13.96 15.12 2.31
N ASP A 94 15.08 14.57 2.78
CA ASP A 94 15.36 14.25 4.17
C ASP A 94 14.29 13.30 4.75
N ARG A 95 14.04 12.20 4.05
CA ARG A 95 13.00 11.23 4.38
C ARG A 95 13.48 9.79 4.24
N ALA A 96 12.94 8.91 5.09
CA ALA A 96 13.12 7.48 4.92
C ALA A 96 12.29 7.01 3.71
N MET A 97 12.92 6.28 2.80
CA MET A 97 12.28 5.75 1.60
C MET A 97 11.70 4.38 1.90
N LEU A 98 10.38 4.24 1.86
CA LEU A 98 9.71 2.99 2.25
C LEU A 98 9.50 2.03 1.08
N GLY A 99 9.27 2.57 -0.10
CA GLY A 99 9.07 1.75 -1.29
C GLY A 99 7.94 2.24 -2.18
N ASP A 100 7.50 1.33 -3.04
CA ASP A 100 6.48 1.63 -4.06
C ASP A 100 5.31 0.67 -3.95
N MET A 101 4.12 1.15 -4.31
CA MET A 101 2.96 0.31 -4.51
C MET A 101 2.26 0.65 -5.82
N VAL A 102 1.64 -0.36 -6.42
CA VAL A 102 0.88 -0.22 -7.66
C VAL A 102 -0.50 -0.81 -7.42
N ILE A 103 -1.55 -0.07 -7.74
CA ILE A 103 -2.94 -0.49 -7.53
C ILE A 103 -3.68 -0.51 -8.86
N SER A 104 -4.32 -1.64 -9.19
CA SER A 104 -5.25 -1.71 -10.31
C SER A 104 -6.60 -1.17 -9.89
N MET A 105 -7.00 -0.05 -10.48
CA MET A 105 -8.30 0.57 -10.20
C MET A 105 -9.45 -0.32 -10.66
N GLU A 106 -9.30 -1.00 -11.80
CA GLU A 106 -10.30 -1.93 -12.31
C GLU A 106 -10.51 -3.10 -11.36
N ARG A 107 -9.42 -3.72 -10.90
CA ARG A 107 -9.50 -4.84 -9.97
C ARG A 107 -10.08 -4.40 -8.63
N CYS A 108 -9.70 -3.22 -8.15
CA CYS A 108 -10.23 -2.66 -6.92
C CYS A 108 -11.75 -2.46 -6.99
N ALA A 109 -12.25 -1.88 -8.10
CA ALA A 109 -13.68 -1.67 -8.30
C ALA A 109 -14.44 -3.00 -8.36
N GLU A 110 -13.89 -3.98 -9.08
CA GLU A 110 -14.48 -5.32 -9.21
C GLU A 110 -14.56 -6.04 -7.86
N GLN A 111 -13.49 -5.97 -7.06
CA GLN A 111 -13.46 -6.58 -5.73
C GLN A 111 -14.42 -5.90 -4.76
N ALA A 112 -14.51 -4.57 -4.81
CA ALA A 112 -15.46 -3.82 -3.99
C ALA A 112 -16.89 -4.33 -4.23
N GLU A 113 -17.27 -4.47 -5.48
CA GLU A 113 -18.58 -4.98 -5.86
C GLU A 113 -18.78 -6.43 -5.41
N THR A 114 -17.79 -7.29 -5.65
CA THR A 114 -17.85 -8.70 -5.30
C THR A 114 -18.00 -8.92 -3.79
N TYR A 115 -17.31 -8.12 -2.98
CA TYR A 115 -17.31 -8.28 -1.52
C TYR A 115 -18.36 -7.42 -0.82
N GLY A 116 -19.15 -6.63 -1.57
CA GLY A 116 -20.17 -5.79 -0.99
C GLY A 116 -19.64 -4.59 -0.21
N HIS A 117 -18.47 -4.08 -0.59
CA HIS A 117 -17.88 -2.89 0.01
C HIS A 117 -17.99 -1.69 -0.92
N SER A 118 -17.82 -0.48 -0.37
CA SER A 118 -17.62 0.70 -1.20
C SER A 118 -16.25 0.66 -1.86
N PHE A 119 -16.08 1.41 -2.94
CA PHE A 119 -14.77 1.58 -3.55
C PHE A 119 -13.77 2.20 -2.56
N ALA A 120 -14.24 3.19 -1.79
CA ALA A 120 -13.41 3.82 -0.75
C ALA A 120 -12.88 2.80 0.25
N HIS A 121 -13.72 1.88 0.69
CA HIS A 121 -13.31 0.81 1.60
C HIS A 121 -12.26 -0.09 0.97
N GLU A 122 -12.50 -0.55 -0.26
CA GLU A 122 -11.60 -1.51 -0.92
C GLU A 122 -10.23 -0.88 -1.21
N VAL A 123 -10.20 0.34 -1.76
CA VAL A 123 -8.92 1.01 -2.05
C VAL A 123 -8.16 1.33 -0.76
N SER A 124 -8.87 1.67 0.30
CA SER A 124 -8.26 1.89 1.61
C SER A 124 -7.66 0.60 2.15
N TYR A 125 -8.38 -0.51 2.04
CA TYR A 125 -7.89 -1.82 2.45
C TYR A 125 -6.62 -2.23 1.68
N LEU A 126 -6.63 -2.10 0.36
CA LEU A 126 -5.46 -2.43 -0.46
C LEU A 126 -4.26 -1.56 -0.09
N THR A 127 -4.49 -0.29 0.22
CA THR A 127 -3.43 0.62 0.66
C THR A 127 -2.85 0.19 2.01
N VAL A 128 -3.69 -0.12 2.99
CA VAL A 128 -3.25 -0.61 4.30
C VAL A 128 -2.45 -1.89 4.15
N HIS A 129 -2.96 -2.84 3.39
CA HIS A 129 -2.30 -4.11 3.11
C HIS A 129 -0.90 -3.89 2.53
N SER A 130 -0.79 -3.01 1.53
CA SER A 130 0.49 -2.71 0.90
C SER A 130 1.47 -2.01 1.87
N VAL A 131 1.00 -1.04 2.65
CA VAL A 131 1.85 -0.39 3.65
C VAL A 131 2.40 -1.39 4.66
N LEU A 132 1.61 -2.37 5.09
CA LEU A 132 2.08 -3.42 5.99
C LEU A 132 3.19 -4.25 5.34
N HIS A 133 3.08 -4.57 4.05
CA HIS A 133 4.18 -5.22 3.32
C HIS A 133 5.45 -4.36 3.32
N LEU A 134 5.32 -3.05 3.09
CA LEU A 134 6.47 -2.14 3.13
C LEU A 134 7.09 -2.07 4.54
N ARG A 135 6.29 -2.34 5.58
CA ARG A 135 6.72 -2.39 6.98
C ARG A 135 7.30 -3.76 7.39
N GLY A 136 7.38 -4.70 6.46
CA GLY A 136 8.00 -6.00 6.72
C GLY A 136 7.03 -7.15 6.97
N TYR A 137 5.73 -6.90 7.02
CA TYR A 137 4.74 -7.97 7.13
C TYR A 137 4.70 -8.82 5.88
N ASP A 138 4.51 -10.11 6.05
CA ASP A 138 4.42 -11.06 4.96
C ASP A 138 3.33 -12.09 5.24
N HIS A 139 2.81 -12.71 4.19
CA HIS A 139 1.78 -13.74 4.29
C HIS A 139 2.10 -14.92 3.36
N VAL A 140 3.37 -15.19 3.14
CA VAL A 140 3.81 -16.28 2.25
C VAL A 140 3.29 -17.63 2.71
N ASP A 141 3.22 -17.85 4.03
CA ASP A 141 2.64 -19.06 4.58
C ASP A 141 1.21 -18.81 5.12
N GLU A 142 0.49 -19.89 5.39
CA GLU A 142 -0.86 -19.85 5.96
C GLU A 142 -0.84 -19.78 7.49
N GLY A 143 0.33 -19.57 8.09
CA GLY A 143 0.53 -19.65 9.52
C GLY A 143 0.35 -18.33 10.26
N GLU A 144 1.19 -18.15 11.27
CA GLU A 144 1.11 -17.06 12.23
C GLU A 144 1.34 -15.69 11.60
N ASP A 145 2.24 -15.60 10.62
CA ASP A 145 2.54 -14.32 9.93
C ASP A 145 1.32 -13.80 9.19
N LYS A 146 0.58 -14.67 8.53
CA LYS A 146 -0.67 -14.30 7.86
C LYS A 146 -1.72 -13.81 8.85
N ARG A 147 -1.89 -14.53 9.97
CA ARG A 147 -2.85 -14.14 11.02
C ARG A 147 -2.48 -12.79 11.63
N ARG A 148 -1.18 -12.57 11.88
CA ARG A 148 -0.67 -11.32 12.43
C ARG A 148 -0.96 -10.15 11.49
N MET A 149 -0.67 -10.32 10.21
CA MET A 149 -0.93 -9.30 9.21
C MET A 149 -2.42 -8.96 9.11
N ARG A 150 -3.29 -9.98 9.07
CA ARG A 150 -4.74 -9.79 9.01
C ARG A 150 -5.28 -9.08 10.24
N ALA A 151 -4.76 -9.40 11.42
CA ALA A 151 -5.15 -8.71 12.67
C ALA A 151 -4.79 -7.23 12.60
N ARG A 152 -3.62 -6.90 12.11
CA ARG A 152 -3.19 -5.50 11.94
C ARG A 152 -4.05 -4.78 10.91
N GLU A 153 -4.35 -5.41 9.79
CA GLU A 153 -5.25 -4.83 8.79
C GLU A 153 -6.58 -4.43 9.41
N LYS A 154 -7.18 -5.31 10.20
CA LYS A 154 -8.46 -5.04 10.86
C LYS A 154 -8.37 -3.89 11.84
N GLU A 155 -7.32 -3.83 12.65
CA GLU A 155 -7.11 -2.74 13.61
C GLU A 155 -7.01 -1.39 12.91
N ILE A 156 -6.21 -1.33 11.84
CA ILE A 156 -6.01 -0.09 11.10
C ILE A 156 -7.29 0.33 10.37
N MET A 157 -7.98 -0.63 9.75
CA MET A 157 -9.24 -0.33 9.06
C MET A 157 -10.30 0.24 9.98
N ARG A 158 -10.31 -0.13 11.26
CA ARG A 158 -11.22 0.46 12.26
C ARG A 158 -10.95 1.94 12.51
N LEU A 159 -9.73 2.41 12.28
CA LEU A 159 -9.37 3.82 12.41
C LEU A 159 -9.88 4.64 11.23
N LEU A 160 -10.24 3.97 10.14
CA LEU A 160 -10.73 4.59 8.92
C LEU A 160 -12.25 4.38 8.86
N ASP A 161 -12.97 5.46 8.68
CA ASP A 161 -14.42 5.41 8.57
C ASP A 161 -14.81 5.33 7.07
N VAL A 162 -14.69 4.15 6.51
CA VAL A 162 -14.93 3.90 5.07
C VAL A 162 -15.72 2.62 4.82
#